data_9e3836f35790143597457ae81fd56685
#
_entry.id   9e3836f35790143597457ae81fd56685
#
_cell.length_a   1.000
_cell.length_b   1.000
_cell.length_c   1.000
_cell.angle_alpha   90.00
_cell.angle_beta   90.00
_cell.angle_gamma   90.00
#
_symmetry.space_group_name_H-M   'P 1'
#
loop_
_entity.id
_entity.type
_entity.pdbx_description
1 polymer ?
#
loop_
_entity_poly.entity_id
_entity_poly.type
_entity_poly.pdbx_seq_one_letter_code
_entity_poly.pdbx_strand_id
1 'polypeptide(L)'
;MEHTERVILTNMCMIQNGTRVLVEDKVCKWAEGITFPGGHVEDGEPVTDSVIREMKEETGLDIREPRLCGIKEWINEDGSRYIVFLFKTSQFSGELTSSEEGQVFWMEKEDVLKSNWIWHMDGLLQIMAEGAYTELFLDAANDWKAVLK
;
A
#
# COMPACT_ATOMS: atom_id res chain seq x y z
N MET A 1 -24.74 -23.75 -2.87
CA MET A 1 -24.56 -22.30 -2.98
C MET A 1 -23.07 -21.98 -3.02
N GLU A 2 -22.64 -21.27 -4.04
CA GLU A 2 -21.25 -20.82 -4.11
C GLU A 2 -21.06 -19.57 -3.28
N HIS A 3 -19.99 -19.55 -2.49
CA HIS A 3 -19.58 -18.38 -1.73
C HIS A 3 -18.36 -17.73 -2.42
N THR A 4 -18.58 -17.31 -3.66
CA THR A 4 -17.52 -16.68 -4.46
C THR A 4 -17.83 -15.18 -4.66
N GLU A 5 -16.78 -14.42 -4.79
CA GLU A 5 -16.85 -12.98 -5.01
C GLU A 5 -15.74 -12.56 -5.99
N ARG A 6 -16.05 -11.63 -6.88
CA ARG A 6 -15.03 -11.05 -7.75
C ARG A 6 -14.18 -10.08 -6.95
N VAL A 7 -12.87 -10.26 -6.98
CA VAL A 7 -11.94 -9.46 -6.17
C VAL A 7 -10.75 -9.02 -7.03
N ILE A 8 -10.32 -7.79 -6.82
CA ILE A 8 -9.04 -7.29 -7.33
C ILE A 8 -8.08 -7.26 -6.15
N LEU A 9 -7.01 -8.05 -6.24
CA LEU A 9 -6.02 -8.18 -5.17
C LEU A 9 -4.80 -7.33 -5.46
N THR A 10 -4.47 -6.44 -4.52
CA THR A 10 -3.31 -5.58 -4.61
C THR A 10 -2.52 -5.59 -3.31
N ASN A 11 -1.37 -4.97 -3.32
CA ASN A 11 -0.50 -4.85 -2.15
C ASN A 11 0.08 -3.45 -2.04
N MET A 12 0.58 -3.15 -0.87
CA MET A 12 1.28 -1.91 -0.57
C MET A 12 2.27 -2.22 0.55
N CYS A 13 3.45 -1.60 0.54
CA CYS A 13 4.46 -1.85 1.56
C CYS A 13 5.05 -0.56 2.11
N MET A 14 5.09 -0.46 3.43
CA MET A 14 5.87 0.55 4.13
C MET A 14 7.25 -0.04 4.46
N ILE A 15 8.27 0.35 3.69
CA ILE A 15 9.65 -0.03 3.97
C ILE A 15 10.23 1.01 4.90
N GLN A 16 10.69 0.59 6.06
CA GLN A 16 11.19 1.49 7.10
C GLN A 16 12.69 1.36 7.29
N ASN A 17 13.38 2.49 7.32
CA ASN A 17 14.81 2.58 7.59
C ASN A 17 15.04 3.59 8.72
N GLY A 18 15.12 3.11 9.96
CA GLY A 18 15.20 3.97 11.13
C GLY A 18 13.93 4.81 11.27
N THR A 19 14.08 6.13 11.26
CA THR A 19 12.96 7.08 11.36
C THR A 19 12.31 7.39 10.01
N ARG A 20 12.86 6.84 8.93
CA ARG A 20 12.42 7.12 7.55
C ARG A 20 11.61 5.98 6.97
N VAL A 21 10.69 6.33 6.10
CA VAL A 21 9.91 5.39 5.31
C VAL A 21 10.09 5.69 3.83
N LEU A 22 10.04 4.64 3.02
CA LEU A 22 10.12 4.81 1.57
C LEU A 22 8.77 5.20 1.03
N VAL A 23 8.72 6.31 0.33
CA VAL A 23 7.50 6.82 -0.31
C VAL A 23 7.71 6.93 -1.81
N GLU A 24 6.61 6.97 -2.53
CA GLU A 24 6.56 7.18 -3.96
C GLU A 24 5.78 8.45 -4.25
N ASP A 25 6.37 9.32 -5.06
CA ASP A 25 5.65 10.46 -5.63
C ASP A 25 4.96 9.97 -6.90
N LYS A 26 3.75 9.46 -6.72
CA LYS A 26 3.01 8.82 -7.79
C LYS A 26 2.45 9.84 -8.76
N VAL A 27 2.61 9.54 -10.05
CA VAL A 27 2.01 10.29 -11.14
C VAL A 27 1.20 9.31 -11.98
N CYS A 28 -0.10 9.41 -11.90
CA CYS A 28 -0.98 8.57 -12.71
C CYS A 28 -2.19 9.38 -13.17
N LYS A 29 -3.00 8.81 -14.06
CA LYS A 29 -4.17 9.47 -14.63
C LYS A 29 -5.16 9.99 -13.58
N TRP A 30 -5.23 9.34 -12.43
CA TRP A 30 -6.26 9.57 -11.42
C TRP A 30 -5.78 10.36 -10.21
N ALA A 31 -4.47 10.43 -9.97
CA ALA A 31 -3.93 11.07 -8.77
C ALA A 31 -2.46 11.41 -8.91
N GLU A 32 -2.04 12.47 -8.23
CA GLU A 32 -0.64 12.83 -8.06
C GLU A 32 -0.39 13.09 -6.59
N GLY A 33 0.65 12.49 -6.04
CA GLY A 33 1.04 12.75 -4.66
C GLY A 33 1.76 11.58 -4.00
N ILE A 34 2.02 11.76 -2.73
CA ILE A 34 2.84 10.86 -1.92
C ILE A 34 1.99 9.68 -1.43
N THR A 35 2.48 8.47 -1.71
CA THR A 35 1.89 7.23 -1.24
C THR A 35 3.01 6.21 -0.97
N PHE A 36 2.66 5.05 -0.42
CA PHE A 36 3.59 3.92 -0.37
C PHE A 36 3.55 3.17 -1.71
N PRO A 37 4.68 2.59 -2.15
CA PRO A 37 4.70 1.77 -3.35
C PRO A 37 3.89 0.48 -3.18
N GLY A 38 3.37 -0.03 -4.27
CA GLY A 38 2.58 -1.26 -4.30
C GLY A 38 2.18 -1.62 -5.72
N GLY A 39 1.42 -2.69 -5.86
CA GLY A 39 0.98 -3.17 -7.17
C GLY A 39 -0.05 -4.28 -7.05
N HIS A 40 -0.24 -5.01 -8.15
CA HIS A 40 -1.22 -6.09 -8.22
C HIS A 40 -0.61 -7.45 -7.87
N VAL A 41 -1.42 -8.28 -7.23
CA VAL A 41 -1.12 -9.70 -7.06
C VAL A 41 -1.45 -10.41 -8.37
N GLU A 42 -0.53 -11.21 -8.89
CA GLU A 42 -0.75 -11.96 -10.13
C GLU A 42 -1.49 -13.26 -9.86
N ASP A 43 -2.13 -13.81 -10.89
CA ASP A 43 -2.88 -15.06 -10.79
C ASP A 43 -2.00 -16.17 -10.23
N GLY A 44 -2.48 -16.81 -9.16
CA GLY A 44 -1.77 -17.93 -8.54
C GLY A 44 -0.54 -17.55 -7.71
N GLU A 45 -0.22 -16.28 -7.64
CA GLU A 45 0.93 -15.80 -6.88
C GLU A 45 0.58 -15.68 -5.39
N PRO A 46 1.42 -16.19 -4.47
CA PRO A 46 1.24 -15.91 -3.04
C PRO A 46 1.32 -14.39 -2.79
N VAL A 47 0.45 -13.88 -1.93
CA VAL A 47 0.37 -12.44 -1.67
C VAL A 47 1.70 -11.89 -1.15
N THR A 48 2.37 -12.61 -0.26
CA THR A 48 3.68 -12.20 0.26
C THR A 48 4.72 -12.11 -0.85
N ASP A 49 4.73 -13.08 -1.78
CA ASP A 49 5.66 -13.05 -2.91
C ASP A 49 5.36 -11.86 -3.82
N SER A 50 4.08 -11.49 -3.97
CA SER A 50 3.69 -10.38 -4.82
C SER A 50 4.25 -9.05 -4.33
N VAL A 51 4.24 -8.81 -3.02
CA VAL A 51 4.78 -7.56 -2.48
C VAL A 51 6.30 -7.51 -2.59
N ILE A 52 6.98 -8.64 -2.42
CA ILE A 52 8.43 -8.73 -2.63
C ILE A 52 8.77 -8.39 -4.09
N ARG A 53 8.05 -8.98 -5.04
CA ARG A 53 8.24 -8.73 -6.47
C ARG A 53 7.96 -7.26 -6.82
N GLU A 54 6.83 -6.70 -6.36
CA GLU A 54 6.47 -5.32 -6.66
C GLU A 54 7.49 -4.32 -6.08
N MET A 55 8.00 -4.57 -4.88
CA MET A 55 9.02 -3.68 -4.32
C MET A 55 10.30 -3.72 -5.16
N LYS A 56 10.69 -4.88 -5.66
CA LYS A 56 11.83 -4.97 -6.57
C LYS A 56 11.60 -4.19 -7.86
N GLU A 57 10.44 -4.36 -8.46
CA GLU A 57 10.10 -3.68 -9.72
C GLU A 57 9.99 -2.17 -9.56
N GLU A 58 9.35 -1.70 -8.49
CA GLU A 58 9.07 -0.27 -8.32
C GLU A 58 10.18 0.50 -7.61
N THR A 59 10.95 -0.15 -6.74
CA THR A 59 11.92 0.55 -5.90
C THR A 59 13.36 0.11 -6.09
N GLY A 60 13.58 -1.04 -6.73
CA GLY A 60 14.89 -1.66 -6.86
C GLY A 60 15.34 -2.42 -5.61
N LEU A 61 14.56 -2.38 -4.53
CA LEU A 61 14.95 -3.00 -3.27
C LEU A 61 14.47 -4.45 -3.17
N ASP A 62 15.33 -5.30 -2.63
CA ASP A 62 15.02 -6.66 -2.25
C ASP A 62 14.58 -6.67 -0.79
N ILE A 63 13.27 -6.71 -0.55
CA ILE A 63 12.74 -6.75 0.81
C ILE A 63 12.68 -8.18 1.33
N ARG A 64 12.80 -8.32 2.65
CA ARG A 64 12.71 -9.60 3.35
C ARG A 64 11.73 -9.50 4.50
N GLU A 65 11.07 -10.63 4.77
CA GLU A 65 10.15 -10.81 5.89
C GLU A 65 9.09 -9.71 6.01
N PRO A 66 8.38 -9.38 4.92
CA PRO A 66 7.28 -8.42 5.03
C PRO A 66 6.19 -8.98 5.94
N ARG A 67 5.70 -8.14 6.86
CA ARG A 67 4.62 -8.50 7.77
C ARG A 67 3.32 -7.87 7.34
N LEU A 68 2.27 -8.68 7.30
CA LEU A 68 0.93 -8.20 7.01
C LEU A 68 0.40 -7.40 8.22
N CYS A 69 0.06 -6.13 7.99
CA CYS A 69 -0.46 -5.24 9.03
C CYS A 69 -1.98 -5.17 9.04
N GLY A 70 -2.59 -5.34 7.88
CA GLY A 70 -4.01 -5.20 7.70
C GLY A 70 -4.39 -5.03 6.24
N ILE A 71 -5.60 -4.53 6.01
CA ILE A 71 -6.12 -4.33 4.67
C ILE A 71 -6.78 -2.95 4.52
N LYS A 72 -6.76 -2.45 3.29
CA LYS A 72 -7.61 -1.36 2.84
C LYS A 72 -8.53 -1.93 1.78
N GLU A 73 -9.81 -1.63 1.86
CA GLU A 73 -10.76 -2.21 0.91
C GLU A 73 -11.95 -1.32 0.63
N TRP A 74 -12.58 -1.56 -0.49
CA TRP A 74 -13.86 -0.95 -0.88
C TRP A 74 -14.55 -1.81 -1.91
N ILE A 75 -15.83 -1.53 -2.14
CA ILE A 75 -16.62 -2.20 -3.16
C ILE A 75 -16.76 -1.23 -4.34
N ASN A 76 -16.34 -1.67 -5.52
CA ASN A 76 -16.46 -0.91 -6.76
C ASN A 76 -17.91 -0.84 -7.22
N GLU A 77 -18.21 0.07 -8.15
CA GLU A 77 -19.56 0.24 -8.71
C GLU A 77 -20.10 -1.03 -9.37
N ASP A 78 -19.21 -1.84 -9.95
CA ASP A 78 -19.59 -3.11 -10.58
C ASP A 78 -19.81 -4.26 -9.59
N GLY A 79 -19.69 -3.98 -8.29
CA GLY A 79 -19.86 -4.95 -7.21
C GLY A 79 -18.61 -5.75 -6.87
N SER A 80 -17.51 -5.61 -7.61
CA SER A 80 -16.27 -6.27 -7.25
C SER A 80 -15.64 -5.62 -6.01
N ARG A 81 -14.91 -6.43 -5.23
CA ARG A 81 -14.17 -5.94 -4.07
C ARG A 81 -12.74 -5.62 -4.47
N TYR A 82 -12.26 -4.46 -4.06
CA TYR A 82 -10.85 -4.09 -4.22
C TYR A 82 -10.17 -4.20 -2.86
N ILE A 83 -9.13 -5.05 -2.78
CA ILE A 83 -8.40 -5.24 -1.53
C ILE A 83 -6.93 -4.86 -1.73
N VAL A 84 -6.43 -4.03 -0.83
CA VAL A 84 -5.01 -3.70 -0.72
C VAL A 84 -4.47 -4.38 0.54
N PHE A 85 -3.59 -5.35 0.39
CA PHE A 85 -2.88 -5.96 1.51
C PHE A 85 -1.76 -5.04 1.95
N LEU A 86 -1.77 -4.65 3.21
CA LEU A 86 -0.85 -3.66 3.77
C LEU A 86 0.28 -4.36 4.51
N PHE A 87 1.49 -4.23 3.99
CA PHE A 87 2.69 -4.85 4.54
C PHE A 87 3.66 -3.82 5.08
N LYS A 88 4.53 -4.24 5.98
CA LYS A 88 5.68 -3.45 6.42
C LYS A 88 6.91 -4.34 6.58
N THR A 89 8.09 -3.74 6.39
CA THR A 89 9.37 -4.39 6.67
C THR A 89 10.43 -3.35 6.94
N SER A 90 11.43 -3.70 7.73
CA SER A 90 12.66 -2.94 7.90
C SER A 90 13.89 -3.72 7.39
N GLN A 91 13.66 -4.85 6.71
CA GLN A 91 14.73 -5.69 6.17
C GLN A 91 14.76 -5.57 4.66
N PHE A 92 15.80 -4.97 4.14
CA PHE A 92 15.96 -4.76 2.71
C PHE A 92 17.44 -4.64 2.34
N SER A 93 17.73 -4.81 1.06
CA SER A 93 19.05 -4.60 0.45
C SER A 93 18.86 -4.12 -0.98
N GLY A 94 19.96 -3.79 -1.64
CA GLY A 94 19.94 -3.32 -3.02
C GLY A 94 20.00 -1.81 -3.13
N GLU A 95 19.91 -1.31 -4.37
CA GLU A 95 19.98 0.11 -4.68
C GLU A 95 18.60 0.63 -5.04
N LEU A 96 18.26 1.80 -4.49
CA LEU A 96 17.02 2.48 -4.77
C LEU A 96 17.02 2.99 -6.21
N THR A 97 16.02 2.59 -6.98
CA THR A 97 15.79 3.07 -8.34
C THR A 97 14.31 3.40 -8.52
N SER A 98 14.03 4.49 -9.22
CA SER A 98 12.65 4.84 -9.53
C SER A 98 12.16 4.09 -10.76
N SER A 99 10.84 3.95 -10.88
CA SER A 99 10.18 3.32 -12.03
C SER A 99 9.35 4.35 -12.79
N GLU A 100 8.66 3.90 -13.86
CA GLU A 100 7.75 4.74 -14.62
C GLU A 100 6.54 5.20 -13.81
N GLU A 101 6.21 4.49 -12.73
CA GLU A 101 5.06 4.82 -11.88
C GLU A 101 5.29 6.00 -10.97
N GLY A 102 6.55 6.40 -10.76
CA GLY A 102 6.90 7.56 -9.94
C GLY A 102 8.29 7.46 -9.35
N GLN A 103 8.75 8.58 -8.81
CA GLN A 103 10.00 8.64 -8.07
C GLN A 103 9.81 8.07 -6.66
N VAL A 104 10.78 7.28 -6.20
CA VAL A 104 10.79 6.76 -4.83
C VAL A 104 11.93 7.40 -4.05
N PHE A 105 11.67 7.75 -2.80
CA PHE A 105 12.67 8.38 -1.95
C PHE A 105 12.32 8.20 -0.47
N TRP A 106 13.34 8.37 0.37
CA TRP A 106 13.16 8.27 1.82
C TRP A 106 12.63 9.58 2.39
N MET A 107 11.62 9.47 3.24
CA MET A 107 11.03 10.61 3.94
C MET A 107 10.96 10.30 5.44
N GLU A 108 11.21 11.30 6.28
CA GLU A 108 10.95 11.12 7.71
C GLU A 108 9.47 10.75 7.91
N LYS A 109 9.22 9.71 8.70
CA LYS A 109 7.84 9.24 8.91
C LYS A 109 6.95 10.35 9.45
N GLU A 110 7.48 11.18 10.35
CA GLU A 110 6.73 12.32 10.92
C GLU A 110 6.36 13.40 9.89
N ASP A 111 7.03 13.43 8.74
CA ASP A 111 6.78 14.41 7.69
C ASP A 111 5.78 13.95 6.64
N VAL A 112 5.41 12.66 6.64
CA VAL A 112 4.53 12.11 5.61
C VAL A 112 3.20 12.85 5.56
N LEU A 113 2.58 13.11 6.70
CA LEU A 113 1.29 13.79 6.75
C LEU A 113 1.38 15.31 6.54
N LYS A 114 2.59 15.86 6.46
CA LYS A 114 2.82 17.25 6.08
C LYS A 114 3.03 17.42 4.58
N SER A 115 3.15 16.31 3.85
CA SER A 115 3.35 16.28 2.40
C SER A 115 2.01 16.32 1.66
N ASN A 116 2.08 16.35 0.33
CA ASN A 116 0.90 16.22 -0.53
C ASN A 116 0.50 14.74 -0.69
N TRP A 117 0.18 14.10 0.42
CA TRP A 117 -0.19 12.69 0.43
C TRP A 117 -1.55 12.43 -0.22
N ILE A 118 -1.71 11.22 -0.75
CA ILE A 118 -2.94 10.74 -1.38
C ILE A 118 -3.34 9.39 -0.76
N TRP A 119 -4.55 8.95 -1.08
CA TRP A 119 -5.06 7.60 -0.80
C TRP A 119 -5.06 7.22 0.69
N HIS A 120 -5.48 8.15 1.54
CA HIS A 120 -5.73 7.89 2.97
C HIS A 120 -4.48 7.52 3.78
N MET A 121 -3.36 8.16 3.48
CA MET A 121 -2.11 7.93 4.21
C MET A 121 -2.27 8.12 5.72
N ASP A 122 -3.14 9.04 6.15
CA ASP A 122 -3.44 9.25 7.57
C ASP A 122 -3.98 7.98 8.23
N GLY A 123 -4.94 7.32 7.61
CA GLY A 123 -5.48 6.04 8.09
C GLY A 123 -4.49 4.89 7.92
N LEU A 124 -3.75 4.86 6.82
CA LEU A 124 -2.76 3.82 6.57
C LEU A 124 -1.65 3.81 7.63
N LEU A 125 -1.18 4.97 8.06
CA LEU A 125 -0.16 5.05 9.10
C LEU A 125 -0.67 4.53 10.44
N GLN A 126 -1.95 4.71 10.76
CA GLN A 126 -2.53 4.15 11.97
C GLN A 126 -2.56 2.62 11.96
N ILE A 127 -2.66 2.02 10.77
CA ILE A 127 -2.58 0.56 10.62
C ILE A 127 -1.13 0.09 10.56
N MET A 128 -0.34 0.68 9.67
CA MET A 128 0.98 0.16 9.31
C MET A 128 2.07 0.57 10.28
N ALA A 129 2.03 1.79 10.80
CA ALA A 129 3.03 2.30 11.72
C ALA A 129 2.61 2.13 13.19
N GLU A 130 1.39 2.47 13.54
CA GLU A 130 0.93 2.48 14.92
C GLU A 130 0.28 1.17 15.39
N GLY A 131 -0.26 0.38 14.44
CA GLY A 131 -0.93 -0.87 14.78
C GLY A 131 -2.22 -0.70 15.57
N ALA A 132 -2.82 0.51 15.51
CA ALA A 132 -4.05 0.81 16.23
C ALA A 132 -5.28 0.15 15.63
N TYR A 133 -5.24 -0.13 14.34
CA TYR A 133 -6.32 -0.76 13.57
C TYR A 133 -5.74 -1.75 12.59
N THR A 134 -6.59 -2.62 12.03
CA THR A 134 -6.19 -3.61 11.03
C THR A 134 -6.91 -3.46 9.70
N GLU A 135 -7.93 -2.59 9.64
CA GLU A 135 -8.70 -2.40 8.42
C GLU A 135 -9.04 -0.92 8.22
N LEU A 136 -8.94 -0.48 6.96
CA LEU A 136 -9.51 0.78 6.50
C LEU A 136 -10.53 0.43 5.41
N PHE A 137 -11.81 0.67 5.70
CA PHE A 137 -12.89 0.44 4.76
C PHE A 137 -13.38 1.78 4.21
N LEU A 138 -13.44 1.90 2.87
CA LEU A 138 -14.04 3.05 2.22
C LEU A 138 -15.50 2.72 1.92
N ASP A 139 -16.41 3.39 2.61
CA ASP A 139 -17.83 3.10 2.54
C ASP A 139 -18.50 3.86 1.39
N ALA A 140 -18.61 3.20 0.24
CA ALA A 140 -19.21 3.79 -0.97
C ALA A 140 -20.67 4.20 -0.77
N ALA A 141 -21.41 3.49 0.09
CA ALA A 141 -22.81 3.81 0.39
C ALA A 141 -22.95 5.04 1.28
N ASN A 142 -21.86 5.55 1.85
CA ASN A 142 -21.82 6.69 2.76
C ASN A 142 -20.73 7.68 2.33
N ASP A 143 -20.81 8.14 1.08
CA ASP A 143 -19.89 9.11 0.48
C ASP A 143 -18.42 8.75 0.58
N TRP A 144 -18.11 7.47 0.44
CA TRP A 144 -16.72 6.97 0.50
C TRP A 144 -16.01 7.31 1.81
N LYS A 145 -16.76 7.43 2.88
CA LYS A 145 -16.21 7.69 4.20
C LYS A 145 -15.22 6.61 4.58
N ALA A 146 -14.04 7.02 5.04
CA ALA A 146 -13.03 6.10 5.56
C ALA A 146 -13.40 5.67 6.98
N VAL A 147 -13.48 4.37 7.20
CA VAL A 147 -13.80 3.77 8.50
C VAL A 147 -12.64 2.88 8.91
N LEU A 148 -12.03 3.18 10.05
CA LEU A 148 -10.97 2.36 10.64
C LEU A 148 -11.58 1.34 11.61
N LYS A 149 -11.11 0.11 11.51
CA LYS A 149 -11.59 -1.01 12.34
C LYS A 149 -10.44 -1.81 12.93
#